data_1c234bafad45b1e1d03903308abef913
#
_entry.id   1c234bafad45b1e1d03903308abef913
#
_cell.length_a   1.000
_cell.length_b   1.000
_cell.length_c   1.000
_cell.angle_alpha   90.00
_cell.angle_beta   90.00
_cell.angle_gamma   90.00
#
_symmetry.space_group_name_H-M   'P 1'
#
loop_
_entity.id
_entity.type
_entity.pdbx_description
1 polymer ?
#
loop_
_entity_poly.entity_id
_entity_poly.type
_entity_poly.pdbx_seq_one_letter_code
_entity_poly.pdbx_strand_id
1 'polypeptide(L)'
;MDIETLKERKKGLGGSDIAAIFGLSKWMTPYQLYIDKTTDEIAEEDIDNDQIYWGNLLEPVILQVYTKKTGRLAKKPDPMIWSKEHNFLFANLDAITNCGRIVEVKTSRISSEWGEEGSDDIPQEYILQIQHYMLVTGMQVTDIAVLITGSDFRLYEVHADKELQSIIIDKAKQFWQMVLDRT
;
A
#
# COMPACT_ATOMS: atom_id res chain seq x y z
N MET A 1 11.49 9.76 -1.25
CA MET A 1 11.38 8.94 -2.50
C MET A 1 12.10 9.73 -3.58
N ASP A 2 12.85 9.08 -4.48
CA ASP A 2 13.52 9.82 -5.56
C ASP A 2 12.56 10.14 -6.72
N ILE A 3 12.95 11.12 -7.54
CA ILE A 3 12.13 11.64 -8.64
C ILE A 3 11.85 10.56 -9.72
N GLU A 4 12.81 9.65 -9.93
CA GLU A 4 12.66 8.58 -10.93
C GLU A 4 11.58 7.59 -10.51
N THR A 5 11.56 7.20 -9.25
CA THR A 5 10.50 6.36 -8.66
C THR A 5 9.13 7.04 -8.75
N LEU A 6 9.04 8.36 -8.49
CA LEU A 6 7.78 9.10 -8.63
C LEU A 6 7.26 9.12 -10.07
N LYS A 7 8.16 9.32 -11.06
CA LYS A 7 7.80 9.24 -12.49
C LYS A 7 7.34 7.84 -12.89
N GLU A 8 7.99 6.81 -12.38
CA GLU A 8 7.58 5.43 -12.67
C GLU A 8 6.19 5.11 -12.12
N ARG A 9 5.86 5.62 -10.93
CA ARG A 9 4.52 5.48 -10.33
C ARG A 9 3.40 6.11 -11.16
N LYS A 10 3.69 7.13 -11.96
CA LYS A 10 2.68 7.75 -12.85
C LYS A 10 2.25 6.85 -14.01
N LYS A 11 3.03 5.83 -14.33
CA LYS A 11 2.74 4.88 -15.43
C LYS A 11 1.71 3.80 -15.08
N GLY A 12 1.19 3.80 -13.85
CA GLY A 12 0.21 2.82 -13.41
C GLY A 12 -0.43 3.16 -12.08
N LEU A 13 -1.12 2.18 -11.50
CA LEU A 13 -1.82 2.30 -10.22
C LEU A 13 -1.15 1.41 -9.17
N GLY A 14 -0.74 2.02 -8.06
CA GLY A 14 -0.21 1.36 -6.87
C GLY A 14 -1.27 1.15 -5.79
N GLY A 15 -0.89 0.50 -4.68
CA GLY A 15 -1.83 0.15 -3.61
C GLY A 15 -2.53 1.35 -2.97
N SER A 16 -1.82 2.46 -2.72
CA SER A 16 -2.43 3.69 -2.18
C SER A 16 -3.41 4.35 -3.15
N ASP A 17 -3.19 4.19 -4.46
CA ASP A 17 -4.06 4.76 -5.50
C ASP A 17 -5.44 4.06 -5.48
N ILE A 18 -5.49 2.77 -5.12
CA ILE A 18 -6.74 2.03 -5.02
C ILE A 18 -7.66 2.63 -3.96
N ALA A 19 -7.14 2.95 -2.78
CA ALA A 19 -7.95 3.62 -1.76
C ALA A 19 -8.50 4.97 -2.26
N ALA A 20 -7.72 5.73 -3.04
CA ALA A 20 -8.17 6.98 -3.65
C ALA A 20 -9.29 6.75 -4.69
N ILE A 21 -9.16 5.74 -5.57
CA ILE A 21 -10.19 5.37 -6.57
C ILE A 21 -11.52 5.01 -5.89
N PHE A 22 -11.48 4.39 -4.72
CA PHE A 22 -12.66 4.04 -3.94
C PHE A 22 -13.20 5.20 -3.08
N GLY A 23 -12.52 6.35 -3.06
CA GLY A 23 -12.90 7.51 -2.24
C GLY A 23 -12.68 7.31 -0.74
N LEU A 24 -11.83 6.36 -0.36
CA LEU A 24 -11.51 6.02 1.03
C LEU A 24 -10.14 6.58 1.49
N SER A 25 -9.35 7.12 0.57
CA SER A 25 -8.08 7.75 0.93
C SER A 25 -8.31 9.03 1.73
N LYS A 26 -7.58 9.17 2.84
CA LYS A 26 -7.55 10.40 3.66
C LYS A 26 -6.70 11.52 3.01
N TRP A 27 -5.91 11.18 1.98
CA TRP A 27 -4.87 12.05 1.42
C TRP A 27 -5.17 12.53 0.01
N MET A 28 -5.94 11.75 -0.76
CA MET A 28 -6.15 12.00 -2.18
C MET A 28 -7.56 11.59 -2.61
N THR A 29 -8.24 12.47 -3.29
CA THR A 29 -9.54 12.16 -3.93
C THR A 29 -9.32 11.47 -5.28
N PRO A 30 -10.36 10.80 -5.85
CA PRO A 30 -10.25 10.23 -7.20
C PRO A 30 -9.86 11.27 -8.27
N TYR A 31 -10.36 12.51 -8.14
CA TYR A 31 -10.05 13.60 -9.07
C TYR A 31 -8.58 14.04 -8.97
N GLN A 32 -8.06 14.20 -7.75
CA GLN A 32 -6.65 14.53 -7.54
C GLN A 32 -5.72 13.44 -8.11
N LEU A 33 -6.08 12.16 -7.90
CA LEU A 33 -5.34 11.05 -8.49
C LEU A 33 -5.37 11.10 -10.02
N TYR A 34 -6.54 11.41 -10.62
CA TYR A 34 -6.64 11.58 -12.06
C TYR A 34 -5.71 12.67 -12.58
N ILE A 35 -5.69 13.84 -11.93
CA ILE A 35 -4.76 14.93 -12.27
C ILE A 35 -3.31 14.47 -12.14
N ASP A 36 -2.95 13.80 -11.02
CA ASP A 36 -1.60 13.26 -10.83
C ASP A 36 -1.19 12.31 -11.97
N LYS A 37 -2.07 11.40 -12.38
CA LYS A 37 -1.75 10.43 -13.46
C LYS A 37 -1.74 11.04 -14.87
N THR A 38 -2.37 12.18 -15.08
CA THR A 38 -2.48 12.84 -16.41
C THR A 38 -1.51 14.00 -16.60
N THR A 39 -0.78 14.42 -15.56
CA THR A 39 0.21 15.50 -15.62
C THR A 39 1.62 14.95 -15.39
N ASP A 40 2.62 15.58 -16.01
CA ASP A 40 4.04 15.23 -15.81
C ASP A 40 4.65 15.93 -14.58
N GLU A 41 3.92 16.86 -13.96
CA GLU A 41 4.37 17.61 -12.80
C GLU A 41 4.42 16.70 -11.57
N ILE A 42 5.50 16.83 -10.80
CA ILE A 42 5.67 16.18 -9.49
C ILE A 42 5.49 17.28 -8.45
N ALA A 43 4.52 17.12 -7.55
CA ALA A 43 4.29 18.07 -6.48
C ALA A 43 5.47 18.04 -5.48
N GLU A 44 5.93 19.22 -5.04
CA GLU A 44 7.01 19.33 -4.05
C GLU A 44 6.62 18.66 -2.71
N GLU A 45 5.33 18.66 -2.36
CA GLU A 45 4.77 18.02 -1.16
C GLU A 45 4.95 16.49 -1.16
N ASP A 46 5.12 15.87 -2.33
CA ASP A 46 5.39 14.43 -2.45
C ASP A 46 6.83 14.08 -2.08
N ILE A 47 7.72 15.09 -2.01
CA ILE A 47 9.16 14.89 -1.78
C ILE A 47 9.53 15.12 -0.32
N ASP A 48 8.92 16.08 0.36
CA ASP A 48 9.29 16.49 1.72
C ASP A 48 8.07 16.67 2.62
N ASN A 49 7.64 15.57 3.25
CA ASN A 49 6.52 15.53 4.18
C ASN A 49 6.96 14.81 5.46
N ASP A 50 6.76 15.43 6.61
CA ASP A 50 7.12 14.89 7.92
C ASP A 50 6.57 13.48 8.16
N GLN A 51 5.38 13.16 7.67
CA GLN A 51 4.80 11.84 7.84
C GLN A 51 5.51 10.78 7.00
N ILE A 52 5.89 11.12 5.77
CA ILE A 52 6.70 10.27 4.89
C ILE A 52 8.09 10.08 5.51
N TYR A 53 8.70 11.15 6.01
CA TYR A 53 10.00 11.10 6.66
C TYR A 53 9.99 10.14 7.86
N TRP A 54 9.07 10.33 8.79
CA TRP A 54 8.96 9.47 9.98
C TRP A 54 8.56 8.05 9.63
N GLY A 55 7.68 7.84 8.65
CA GLY A 55 7.32 6.52 8.14
C GLY A 55 8.55 5.76 7.65
N ASN A 56 9.35 6.37 6.78
CA ASN A 56 10.58 5.78 6.24
C ASN A 56 11.62 5.48 7.34
N LEU A 57 11.74 6.37 8.33
CA LEU A 57 12.69 6.18 9.44
C LEU A 57 12.27 5.03 10.36
N LEU A 58 10.98 4.88 10.62
CA LEU A 58 10.43 3.86 11.52
C LEU A 58 10.23 2.50 10.85
N GLU A 59 10.07 2.44 9.53
CA GLU A 59 9.87 1.20 8.77
C GLU A 59 10.89 0.11 9.15
N PRO A 60 12.22 0.33 9.09
CA PRO A 60 13.19 -0.70 9.45
C PRO A 60 13.14 -1.11 10.93
N VAL A 61 12.79 -0.19 11.83
CA VAL A 61 12.64 -0.49 13.26
C VAL A 61 11.41 -1.39 13.49
N ILE A 62 10.29 -1.07 12.87
CA ILE A 62 9.06 -1.86 12.95
C ILE A 62 9.28 -3.27 12.35
N LEU A 63 10.00 -3.39 11.23
CA LEU A 63 10.36 -4.67 10.63
C LEU A 63 11.28 -5.52 11.53
N GLN A 64 12.19 -4.90 12.29
CA GLN A 64 13.00 -5.61 13.28
C GLN A 64 12.14 -6.17 14.42
N VAL A 65 11.18 -5.37 14.91
CA VAL A 65 10.22 -5.82 15.95
C VAL A 65 9.33 -6.94 15.42
N TYR A 66 8.84 -6.81 14.18
CA TYR A 66 8.08 -7.86 13.48
C TYR A 66 8.87 -9.17 13.43
N THR A 67 10.11 -9.14 12.96
CA THR A 67 10.97 -10.31 12.86
C THR A 67 11.21 -10.93 14.24
N LYS A 68 11.46 -10.12 15.27
CA LYS A 68 11.67 -10.61 16.65
C LYS A 68 10.41 -11.28 17.23
N LYS A 69 9.22 -10.72 16.97
CA LYS A 69 7.96 -11.27 17.48
C LYS A 69 7.50 -12.52 16.75
N THR A 70 7.71 -12.59 15.44
CA THR A 70 7.16 -13.68 14.60
C THR A 70 8.17 -14.76 14.26
N GLY A 71 9.47 -14.49 14.37
CA GLY A 71 10.54 -15.36 13.87
C GLY A 71 10.66 -15.37 12.34
N ARG A 72 9.84 -14.62 11.60
CA ARG A 72 9.86 -14.54 10.14
C ARG A 72 10.87 -13.50 9.69
N LEU A 73 11.79 -13.90 8.81
CA LEU A 73 12.76 -12.97 8.23
C LEU A 73 12.07 -12.18 7.11
N ALA A 74 11.99 -10.86 7.28
CA ALA A 74 11.41 -9.95 6.32
C ALA A 74 12.51 -9.18 5.58
N LYS A 75 12.41 -9.09 4.24
CA LYS A 75 13.34 -8.35 3.39
C LYS A 75 12.56 -7.45 2.45
N LYS A 76 13.06 -6.24 2.23
CA LYS A 76 12.54 -5.33 1.21
C LYS A 76 12.80 -5.95 -0.17
N PRO A 77 11.76 -6.11 -1.01
CA PRO A 77 11.92 -6.57 -2.39
C PRO A 77 12.46 -5.43 -3.27
N ASP A 78 12.65 -5.72 -4.56
CA ASP A 78 12.88 -4.68 -5.56
C ASP A 78 11.78 -3.62 -5.51
N PRO A 79 12.11 -2.35 -5.80
CA PRO A 79 11.26 -1.23 -5.43
C PRO A 79 9.86 -1.27 -6.05
N MET A 80 9.68 -1.93 -7.20
CA MET A 80 8.37 -1.94 -7.87
C MET A 80 8.13 -3.27 -8.58
N ILE A 81 7.04 -3.95 -8.22
CA ILE A 81 6.62 -5.20 -8.82
C ILE A 81 5.42 -4.92 -9.70
N TRP A 82 5.56 -5.11 -11.01
CA TRP A 82 4.47 -4.94 -11.97
C TRP A 82 3.66 -6.23 -12.13
N SER A 83 2.34 -6.09 -12.24
CA SER A 83 1.46 -7.22 -12.51
C SER A 83 1.74 -7.81 -13.88
N LYS A 84 1.83 -9.15 -13.96
CA LYS A 84 1.97 -9.87 -15.23
C LYS A 84 0.68 -9.91 -16.05
N GLU A 85 -0.47 -9.81 -15.37
CA GLU A 85 -1.80 -9.91 -15.99
C GLU A 85 -2.38 -8.52 -16.35
N HIS A 86 -2.03 -7.52 -15.54
CA HIS A 86 -2.55 -6.15 -15.68
C HIS A 86 -1.40 -5.16 -15.65
N ASN A 87 -0.82 -4.88 -16.81
CA ASN A 87 0.39 -4.08 -16.98
C ASN A 87 0.35 -2.64 -16.45
N PHE A 88 -0.82 -2.16 -16.04
CA PHE A 88 -1.02 -0.85 -15.41
C PHE A 88 -1.13 -0.93 -13.88
N LEU A 89 -0.99 -2.11 -13.28
CA LEU A 89 -1.00 -2.31 -11.83
C LEU A 89 0.40 -2.64 -11.31
N PHE A 90 0.81 -2.00 -10.24
CA PHE A 90 2.07 -2.30 -9.55
C PHE A 90 1.93 -2.34 -8.04
N ALA A 91 2.86 -3.04 -7.38
CA ALA A 91 2.99 -3.08 -5.93
C ALA A 91 4.36 -2.55 -5.52
N ASN A 92 4.37 -1.67 -4.51
CA ASN A 92 5.58 -1.23 -3.82
C ASN A 92 5.48 -1.71 -2.38
N LEU A 93 6.12 -2.83 -2.08
CA LEU A 93 5.98 -3.53 -0.81
C LEU A 93 7.04 -3.06 0.18
N ASP A 94 6.68 -2.96 1.46
CA ASP A 94 7.63 -2.67 2.52
C ASP A 94 8.56 -3.86 2.77
N ALA A 95 8.00 -5.08 2.83
CA ALA A 95 8.81 -6.29 2.88
C ALA A 95 8.07 -7.56 2.39
N ILE A 96 8.87 -8.61 2.11
CA ILE A 96 8.41 -9.99 1.88
C ILE A 96 9.16 -10.91 2.85
N THR A 97 8.43 -11.85 3.45
CA THR A 97 9.01 -12.83 4.35
C THR A 97 9.62 -14.02 3.59
N ASN A 98 10.52 -14.74 4.27
CA ASN A 98 11.09 -16.00 3.77
C ASN A 98 10.05 -17.12 3.58
N CYS A 99 8.84 -16.98 4.09
CA CYS A 99 7.72 -17.91 3.89
C CYS A 99 6.64 -17.40 2.92
N GLY A 100 6.93 -16.34 2.14
CA GLY A 100 6.06 -15.87 1.06
C GLY A 100 4.86 -15.05 1.51
N ARG A 101 4.99 -14.30 2.61
CA ARG A 101 3.97 -13.37 3.10
C ARG A 101 4.42 -11.93 2.82
N ILE A 102 3.50 -11.07 2.46
CA ILE A 102 3.74 -9.63 2.42
C ILE A 102 3.79 -9.11 3.85
N VAL A 103 4.64 -8.16 4.14
CA VAL A 103 4.60 -7.36 5.38
C VAL A 103 4.39 -5.91 4.98
N GLU A 104 3.32 -5.33 5.47
CA GLU A 104 3.01 -3.91 5.36
C GLU A 104 3.24 -3.23 6.69
N VAL A 105 3.99 -2.14 6.67
CA VAL A 105 4.34 -1.37 7.87
C VAL A 105 3.48 -0.12 7.95
N LYS A 106 2.90 0.13 9.13
CA LYS A 106 2.10 1.33 9.38
C LYS A 106 2.51 2.01 10.69
N THR A 107 2.33 3.32 10.70
CA THR A 107 2.28 4.11 11.93
C THR A 107 0.92 4.76 12.04
N SER A 108 0.33 4.77 13.23
CA SER A 108 -0.98 5.38 13.48
C SER A 108 -0.98 6.19 14.78
N ARG A 109 -1.77 7.26 14.77
CA ARG A 109 -2.03 8.07 15.98
C ARG A 109 -3.36 7.73 16.63
N ILE A 110 -4.21 6.95 15.96
CA ILE A 110 -5.59 6.67 16.37
C ILE A 110 -5.74 5.17 16.59
N SER A 111 -5.82 4.75 17.85
CA SER A 111 -5.95 3.33 18.20
C SER A 111 -7.35 2.77 17.93
N SER A 112 -8.39 3.61 17.98
CA SER A 112 -9.78 3.17 17.77
C SER A 112 -10.11 2.78 16.32
N GLU A 113 -9.23 3.07 15.36
CA GLU A 113 -9.38 2.61 13.98
C GLU A 113 -8.88 1.16 13.78
N TRP A 114 -8.26 0.58 14.79
CA TRP A 114 -7.64 -0.75 14.76
C TRP A 114 -8.33 -1.68 15.72
N GLY A 115 -8.84 -2.79 15.24
CA GLY A 115 -9.51 -3.79 16.04
C GLY A 115 -8.58 -4.60 16.94
N GLU A 116 -9.04 -5.77 17.35
CA GLU A 116 -8.26 -6.69 18.19
C GLU A 116 -7.01 -7.19 17.43
N GLU A 117 -5.86 -7.25 18.12
CA GLU A 117 -4.61 -7.80 17.55
C GLU A 117 -4.83 -9.24 17.06
N GLY A 118 -4.33 -9.54 15.87
CA GLY A 118 -4.47 -10.83 15.21
C GLY A 118 -5.73 -10.99 14.35
N SER A 119 -6.66 -10.01 14.39
CA SER A 119 -7.82 -9.98 13.50
C SER A 119 -7.47 -9.37 12.13
N ASP A 120 -8.46 -9.24 11.27
CA ASP A 120 -8.42 -8.48 10.01
C ASP A 120 -9.18 -7.14 10.11
N ASP A 121 -9.58 -6.73 11.33
CA ASP A 121 -10.27 -5.47 11.60
C ASP A 121 -9.28 -4.30 11.62
N ILE A 122 -9.01 -3.78 10.43
CA ILE A 122 -8.09 -2.68 10.17
C ILE A 122 -8.78 -1.62 9.29
N PRO A 123 -8.24 -0.39 9.19
CA PRO A 123 -8.80 0.65 8.33
C PRO A 123 -8.99 0.17 6.88
N GLN A 124 -10.16 0.48 6.30
CA GLN A 124 -10.56 -0.03 4.99
C GLN A 124 -9.63 0.39 3.85
N GLU A 125 -9.03 1.58 3.94
CA GLU A 125 -8.04 2.04 2.98
C GLU A 125 -6.83 1.09 2.92
N TYR A 126 -6.42 0.49 4.04
CA TYR A 126 -5.32 -0.47 4.09
C TYR A 126 -5.76 -1.86 3.61
N ILE A 127 -7.01 -2.28 3.85
CA ILE A 127 -7.56 -3.50 3.25
C ILE A 127 -7.44 -3.44 1.72
N LEU A 128 -7.90 -2.34 1.11
CA LEU A 128 -7.81 -2.16 -0.34
C LEU A 128 -6.36 -2.19 -0.84
N GLN A 129 -5.45 -1.52 -0.13
CA GLN A 129 -4.03 -1.47 -0.47
C GLN A 129 -3.40 -2.86 -0.49
N ILE A 130 -3.60 -3.65 0.57
CA ILE A 130 -2.98 -4.97 0.68
C ILE A 130 -3.64 -6.03 -0.21
N GLN A 131 -4.96 -5.94 -0.44
CA GLN A 131 -5.64 -6.79 -1.42
C GLN A 131 -5.12 -6.55 -2.84
N HIS A 132 -4.85 -5.28 -3.18
CA HIS A 132 -4.16 -4.94 -4.43
C HIS A 132 -2.75 -5.53 -4.49
N TYR A 133 -1.98 -5.47 -3.40
CA TYR A 133 -0.63 -6.06 -3.37
C TYR A 133 -0.67 -7.58 -3.57
N MET A 134 -1.59 -8.27 -2.91
CA MET A 134 -1.79 -9.71 -3.08
C MET A 134 -2.27 -10.06 -4.49
N LEU A 135 -3.10 -9.22 -5.10
CA LEU A 135 -3.51 -9.34 -6.50
C LEU A 135 -2.33 -9.23 -7.47
N VAL A 136 -1.48 -8.23 -7.31
CA VAL A 136 -0.33 -7.97 -8.19
C VAL A 136 0.74 -9.06 -8.07
N THR A 137 0.99 -9.53 -6.86
CA THR A 137 2.08 -10.48 -6.55
C THR A 137 1.67 -11.95 -6.61
N GLY A 138 0.35 -12.24 -6.52
CA GLY A 138 -0.17 -13.59 -6.35
C GLY A 138 -0.02 -14.16 -4.95
N MET A 139 0.55 -13.41 -4.00
CA MET A 139 0.67 -13.84 -2.61
C MET A 139 -0.69 -13.90 -1.93
N GLN A 140 -0.83 -14.79 -0.94
CA GLN A 140 -2.15 -15.11 -0.37
C GLN A 140 -2.36 -14.49 1.02
N VAL A 141 -1.31 -14.01 1.66
CA VAL A 141 -1.38 -13.49 3.03
C VAL A 141 -0.51 -12.24 3.17
N THR A 142 -1.06 -11.23 3.84
CA THR A 142 -0.33 -10.04 4.27
C THR A 142 -0.38 -9.93 5.79
N ASP A 143 0.78 -9.76 6.41
CA ASP A 143 0.90 -9.34 7.80
C ASP A 143 1.02 -7.81 7.84
N ILE A 144 0.25 -7.15 8.69
CA ILE A 144 0.38 -5.72 8.93
C ILE A 144 1.03 -5.51 10.29
N ALA A 145 2.18 -4.85 10.27
CA ALA A 145 2.90 -4.44 11.47
C ALA A 145 2.66 -2.95 11.72
N VAL A 146 1.87 -2.61 12.73
CA VAL A 146 1.55 -1.21 13.03
C VAL A 146 2.09 -0.79 14.38
N LEU A 147 2.70 0.42 14.41
CA LEU A 147 3.07 1.12 15.64
C LEU A 147 2.06 2.23 15.89
N ILE A 148 1.23 2.05 16.91
CA ILE A 148 0.16 2.99 17.28
C ILE A 148 0.67 3.89 18.40
N THR A 149 0.44 5.18 18.30
CA THR A 149 0.82 6.21 19.30
C THR A 149 2.29 6.15 19.73
N GLY A 150 3.15 5.54 18.92
CA GLY A 150 4.61 5.45 19.15
C GLY A 150 5.04 4.35 20.15
N SER A 151 4.11 3.59 20.75
CA SER A 151 4.44 2.59 21.79
C SER A 151 3.59 1.32 21.75
N ASP A 152 2.43 1.32 21.13
CA ASP A 152 1.54 0.16 21.01
C ASP A 152 1.80 -0.53 19.66
N PHE A 153 2.55 -1.62 19.68
CA PHE A 153 2.86 -2.40 18.50
C PHE A 153 1.89 -3.57 18.38
N ARG A 154 1.14 -3.61 17.26
CA ARG A 154 0.19 -4.70 16.97
C ARG A 154 0.48 -5.34 15.61
N LEU A 155 0.06 -6.61 15.50
CA LEU A 155 0.11 -7.42 14.29
C LEU A 155 -1.29 -7.81 13.87
N TYR A 156 -1.57 -7.70 12.57
CA TYR A 156 -2.80 -8.13 11.95
C TYR A 156 -2.49 -9.07 10.78
N GLU A 157 -3.37 -10.02 10.53
CA GLU A 157 -3.22 -10.97 9.42
C GLU A 157 -4.42 -10.86 8.49
N VAL A 158 -4.18 -10.62 7.21
CA VAL A 158 -5.23 -10.51 6.20
C VAL A 158 -4.95 -11.49 5.06
N HIS A 159 -5.95 -12.26 4.71
CA HIS A 159 -5.92 -13.21 3.60
C HIS A 159 -6.44 -12.60 2.30
N ALA A 160 -6.00 -13.16 1.17
CA ALA A 160 -6.46 -12.75 -0.14
C ALA A 160 -7.96 -13.03 -0.30
N ASP A 161 -8.73 -12.00 -0.63
CA ASP A 161 -10.15 -12.04 -0.93
C ASP A 161 -10.34 -11.88 -2.45
N LYS A 162 -10.67 -12.97 -3.14
CA LYS A 162 -10.82 -13.00 -4.60
C LYS A 162 -12.00 -12.19 -5.09
N GLU A 163 -13.06 -12.09 -4.31
CA GLU A 163 -14.23 -11.29 -4.65
C GLU A 163 -13.89 -9.80 -4.60
N LEU A 164 -13.28 -9.36 -3.50
CA LEU A 164 -12.81 -7.98 -3.37
C LEU A 164 -11.74 -7.63 -4.42
N GLN A 165 -10.81 -8.56 -4.70
CA GLN A 165 -9.79 -8.36 -5.75
C GLN A 165 -10.43 -8.18 -7.14
N SER A 166 -11.51 -8.89 -7.46
CA SER A 166 -12.25 -8.70 -8.71
C SER A 166 -12.87 -7.30 -8.80
N ILE A 167 -13.46 -6.81 -7.71
CA ILE A 167 -14.04 -5.47 -7.64
C ILE A 167 -12.93 -4.40 -7.81
N ILE A 168 -11.78 -4.62 -7.19
CA ILE A 168 -10.60 -3.72 -7.33
C ILE A 168 -10.16 -3.65 -8.79
N ILE A 169 -10.02 -4.81 -9.47
CA ILE A 169 -9.63 -4.86 -10.89
C ILE A 169 -10.59 -4.07 -11.76
N ASP A 170 -11.90 -4.28 -11.60
CA ASP A 170 -12.90 -3.65 -12.45
C ASP A 170 -12.88 -2.12 -12.27
N LYS A 171 -12.81 -1.64 -11.03
CA LYS A 171 -12.71 -0.20 -10.75
C LYS A 171 -11.38 0.40 -11.25
N ALA A 172 -10.28 -0.31 -11.04
CA ALA A 172 -8.96 0.13 -11.50
C ALA A 172 -8.90 0.23 -13.05
N LYS A 173 -9.47 -0.74 -13.77
CA LYS A 173 -9.59 -0.70 -15.25
C LYS A 173 -10.39 0.51 -15.72
N GLN A 174 -11.56 0.76 -15.10
CA GLN A 174 -12.39 1.91 -15.46
C GLN A 174 -11.63 3.23 -15.24
N PHE A 175 -11.00 3.37 -14.08
CA PHE A 175 -10.23 4.57 -13.78
C PHE A 175 -9.03 4.74 -14.73
N TRP A 176 -8.29 3.66 -14.98
CA TRP A 176 -7.12 3.73 -15.86
C TRP A 176 -7.52 4.04 -17.31
N GLN A 177 -8.66 3.56 -17.76
CA GLN A 177 -9.20 3.94 -19.08
C GLN A 177 -9.48 5.44 -19.17
N MET A 178 -10.05 6.06 -18.11
CA MET A 178 -10.26 7.51 -18.06
C MET A 178 -8.92 8.28 -18.15
N VAL A 179 -7.87 7.79 -17.48
CA VAL A 179 -6.52 8.37 -17.57
C VAL A 179 -5.97 8.31 -19.00
N LEU A 180 -6.13 7.18 -19.69
CA LEU A 180 -5.66 6.98 -21.06
C LEU A 180 -6.43 7.86 -22.06
N ASP A 181 -7.74 7.96 -21.91
CA ASP A 181 -8.64 8.72 -22.78
C ASP A 181 -8.60 10.23 -22.48
N ARG A 182 -8.02 10.60 -21.33
CA ARG A 182 -8.02 11.97 -20.80
C ARG A 182 -9.44 12.57 -20.66
N THR A 183 -10.37 11.77 -20.13
CA THR A 183 -11.80 12.12 -20.00
C THR A 183 -12.28 11.99 -18.55
#